data_6ad502bf979288f098036f609a36f3c9
#
_entry.id   6ad502bf979288f098036f609a36f3c9
#
_cell.length_a   1.000
_cell.length_b   1.000
_cell.length_c   1.000
_cell.angle_alpha   90.00
_cell.angle_beta   90.00
_cell.angle_gamma   90.00
#
_symmetry.space_group_name_H-M   'P 1'
#
loop_
_entity.id
_entity.type
_entity.pdbx_description
1 polymer ?
#
loop_
_entity_poly.entity_id
_entity_poly.type
_entity_poly.pdbx_seq_one_letter_code
_entity_poly.pdbx_strand_id
1 'polypeptide(L)'
;MAKIVTLGEIMLRLSPEGNDRFIQSESLRIIPGGGEANVAVSLANYGHDAYFVSKLPKHEIGQIAVNGLRRYGVNTEFIARGGDRVGLYYAETGASMRPSKVIYDRAHSAIAEADPSDFDFDKIMEGAQWFHWSGITPAISDKAAELTKLACEAAKRHGVTVSVDLNFRKKLWTSEKAISVMRPLMQYVDVCIGNEEDAQLCLGFKPDADVEGGKTDAEGYYGIFKSMMEEFG
;
A
#
# COMPACT_ATOMS: atom_id res chain seq x y z
N MET A 1 17.00 14.78 9.63
CA MET A 1 15.83 14.26 8.93
C MET A 1 16.16 12.87 8.43
N ALA A 2 15.25 11.91 8.57
CA ALA A 2 15.46 10.56 8.07
C ALA A 2 14.97 10.48 6.61
N LYS A 3 15.75 9.83 5.72
CA LYS A 3 15.27 9.43 4.41
C LYS A 3 14.38 8.19 4.58
N ILE A 4 13.10 8.33 4.24
CA ILE A 4 12.11 7.26 4.34
C ILE A 4 11.51 7.01 2.97
N VAL A 5 11.51 5.75 2.54
CA VAL A 5 11.01 5.32 1.23
C VAL A 5 9.70 4.55 1.40
N THR A 6 8.69 4.86 0.62
CA THR A 6 7.45 4.08 0.55
C THR A 6 7.21 3.60 -0.87
N LEU A 7 6.74 2.36 -1.04
CA LEU A 7 6.44 1.76 -2.35
C LEU A 7 4.97 1.36 -2.42
N GLY A 8 4.25 1.87 -3.42
CA GLY A 8 2.85 1.47 -3.59
C GLY A 8 2.15 2.11 -4.77
N GLU A 9 0.84 1.91 -4.82
CA GLU A 9 -0.02 2.52 -5.82
C GLU A 9 -0.66 3.80 -5.30
N ILE A 10 -0.52 4.88 -6.07
CA ILE A 10 -1.36 6.06 -5.91
C ILE A 10 -2.44 6.06 -6.99
N MET A 11 -3.69 6.12 -6.55
CA MET A 11 -4.87 6.16 -7.41
C MET A 11 -5.49 7.56 -7.42
N LEU A 12 -6.38 7.79 -8.35
CA LEU A 12 -7.27 8.96 -8.32
C LEU A 12 -8.64 8.54 -7.81
N ARG A 13 -9.04 9.08 -6.66
CA ARG A 13 -10.40 8.98 -6.15
C ARG A 13 -11.30 9.95 -6.89
N LEU A 14 -12.38 9.42 -7.43
CA LEU A 14 -13.45 10.18 -8.07
C LEU A 14 -14.67 10.17 -7.17
N SER A 15 -15.02 11.33 -6.61
CA SER A 15 -16.12 11.46 -5.64
C SER A 15 -17.12 12.52 -6.07
N PRO A 16 -18.43 12.24 -5.99
CA PRO A 16 -19.47 13.27 -6.07
C PRO A 16 -19.26 14.34 -4.99
N GLU A 17 -19.87 15.48 -5.15
CA GLU A 17 -19.89 16.52 -4.12
C GLU A 17 -20.84 16.14 -2.98
N GLY A 18 -20.46 16.53 -1.76
CA GLY A 18 -21.26 16.30 -0.57
C GLY A 18 -21.65 14.84 -0.38
N ASN A 19 -22.95 14.59 -0.33
CA ASN A 19 -23.54 13.25 -0.14
C ASN A 19 -24.32 12.77 -1.37
N ASP A 20 -24.07 13.34 -2.55
CA ASP A 20 -24.73 12.93 -3.78
C ASP A 20 -24.38 11.48 -4.14
N ARG A 21 -25.32 10.80 -4.77
CA ARG A 21 -25.08 9.49 -5.37
C ARG A 21 -24.40 9.65 -6.73
N PHE A 22 -23.65 8.67 -7.15
CA PHE A 22 -23.04 8.67 -8.50
C PHE A 22 -24.05 8.94 -9.60
N ILE A 23 -25.25 8.35 -9.49
CA ILE A 23 -26.32 8.49 -10.50
C ILE A 23 -27.01 9.86 -10.50
N GLN A 24 -26.70 10.73 -9.55
CA GLN A 24 -27.28 12.07 -9.39
C GLN A 24 -26.26 13.17 -9.70
N SER A 25 -24.98 12.81 -9.73
CA SER A 25 -23.87 13.78 -9.89
C SER A 25 -23.51 13.98 -11.35
N GLU A 26 -23.39 15.23 -11.75
CA GLU A 26 -22.92 15.63 -13.08
C GLU A 26 -21.40 15.86 -13.12
N SER A 27 -20.73 15.90 -11.96
CA SER A 27 -19.29 16.10 -11.83
C SER A 27 -18.70 15.24 -10.73
N LEU A 28 -17.40 14.93 -10.85
CA LEU A 28 -16.65 14.19 -9.83
C LEU A 28 -15.36 14.95 -9.48
N ARG A 29 -15.12 15.13 -8.20
CA ARG A 29 -13.84 15.67 -7.70
C ARG A 29 -12.75 14.63 -7.85
N ILE A 30 -11.59 15.05 -8.33
CA ILE A 30 -10.39 14.21 -8.46
C ILE A 30 -9.51 14.44 -7.24
N ILE A 31 -9.22 13.36 -6.50
CA ILE A 31 -8.40 13.42 -5.29
C ILE A 31 -7.36 12.30 -5.35
N PRO A 32 -6.05 12.61 -5.47
CA PRO A 32 -5.00 11.61 -5.38
C PRO A 32 -4.96 10.96 -4.00
N GLY A 33 -4.74 9.63 -3.93
CA GLY A 33 -4.60 8.92 -2.66
C GLY A 33 -4.22 7.45 -2.86
N GLY A 34 -3.54 6.92 -1.86
CA GLY A 34 -3.11 5.53 -1.78
C GLY A 34 -2.54 5.27 -0.40
N GLY A 35 -2.52 4.03 0.07
CA GLY A 35 -2.06 3.69 1.41
C GLY A 35 -0.66 4.25 1.68
N GLU A 36 0.31 3.80 0.94
CA GLU A 36 1.72 4.16 1.09
C GLU A 36 2.00 5.62 0.67
N ALA A 37 1.23 6.15 -0.28
CA ALA A 37 1.27 7.56 -0.65
C ALA A 37 0.83 8.46 0.51
N ASN A 38 -0.22 8.06 1.25
CA ASN A 38 -0.67 8.79 2.44
C ASN A 38 0.37 8.70 3.58
N VAL A 39 1.03 7.56 3.74
CA VAL A 39 2.17 7.42 4.68
C VAL A 39 3.29 8.38 4.32
N ALA A 40 3.68 8.44 3.03
CA ALA A 40 4.69 9.41 2.57
C ALA A 40 4.31 10.86 2.87
N VAL A 41 3.04 11.24 2.63
CA VAL A 41 2.52 12.58 2.95
C VAL A 41 2.58 12.86 4.45
N SER A 42 2.17 11.91 5.30
CA SER A 42 2.26 12.07 6.76
C SER A 42 3.69 12.26 7.22
N LEU A 43 4.63 11.46 6.71
CA LEU A 43 6.05 11.55 7.06
C LEU A 43 6.67 12.88 6.61
N ALA A 44 6.33 13.37 5.43
CA ALA A 44 6.76 14.70 4.97
C ALA A 44 6.23 15.81 5.88
N ASN A 45 4.96 15.74 6.30
CA ASN A 45 4.38 16.69 7.25
C ASN A 45 5.03 16.63 8.65
N TYR A 46 5.58 15.48 9.05
CA TYR A 46 6.36 15.33 10.28
C TYR A 46 7.83 15.78 10.13
N GLY A 47 8.20 16.30 8.96
CA GLY A 47 9.55 16.85 8.70
C GLY A 47 10.59 15.81 8.29
N HIS A 48 10.17 14.60 7.89
CA HIS A 48 11.06 13.61 7.31
C HIS A 48 11.27 13.85 5.81
N ASP A 49 12.35 13.30 5.29
CA ASP A 49 12.66 13.29 3.86
C ASP A 49 11.98 12.08 3.20
N ALA A 50 10.68 12.23 2.89
CA ALA A 50 9.83 11.15 2.42
C ALA A 50 9.87 11.01 0.90
N TYR A 51 10.14 9.80 0.41
CA TYR A 51 10.19 9.43 -1.00
C TYR A 51 9.06 8.43 -1.32
N PHE A 52 8.37 8.66 -2.42
CA PHE A 52 7.36 7.73 -2.90
C PHE A 52 7.81 7.06 -4.20
N VAL A 53 7.83 5.73 -4.18
CA VAL A 53 8.19 4.88 -5.32
C VAL A 53 6.92 4.32 -5.95
N SER A 54 6.75 4.54 -7.24
CA SER A 54 5.59 4.06 -8.01
C SER A 54 5.87 4.19 -9.50
N LYS A 55 4.91 3.79 -10.34
CA LYS A 55 4.93 4.09 -11.78
C LYS A 55 3.63 4.75 -12.20
N LEU A 56 3.74 5.86 -12.95
CA LEU A 56 2.61 6.67 -13.40
C LEU A 56 2.75 7.04 -14.86
N PRO A 57 1.64 7.16 -15.62
CA PRO A 57 1.66 7.59 -17.01
C PRO A 57 2.31 8.96 -17.20
N LYS A 58 2.84 9.20 -18.39
CA LYS A 58 3.50 10.47 -18.74
C LYS A 58 2.52 11.62 -18.95
N HIS A 59 1.27 11.32 -19.28
CA HIS A 59 0.22 12.33 -19.58
C HIS A 59 -0.27 13.05 -18.29
N GLU A 60 -1.13 14.05 -18.46
CA GLU A 60 -1.59 14.99 -17.43
C GLU A 60 -2.33 14.29 -16.28
N ILE A 61 -3.06 13.21 -16.54
CA ILE A 61 -3.76 12.46 -15.48
C ILE A 61 -2.74 11.83 -14.52
N GLY A 62 -1.63 11.27 -15.03
CA GLY A 62 -0.53 10.82 -14.19
C GLY A 62 0.14 11.98 -13.42
N GLN A 63 0.22 13.17 -14.07
CA GLN A 63 0.80 14.35 -13.44
C GLN A 63 -0.06 14.88 -12.27
N ILE A 64 -1.38 14.71 -12.29
CA ILE A 64 -2.25 15.05 -11.15
C ILE A 64 -1.79 14.31 -9.88
N ALA A 65 -1.51 13.02 -9.99
CA ALA A 65 -1.04 12.22 -8.86
C ALA A 65 0.33 12.70 -8.34
N VAL A 66 1.28 12.99 -9.22
CA VAL A 66 2.60 13.53 -8.87
C VAL A 66 2.46 14.89 -8.16
N ASN A 67 1.64 15.79 -8.70
CA ASN A 67 1.41 17.10 -8.11
C ASN A 67 0.73 17.00 -6.73
N GLY A 68 -0.16 16.01 -6.56
CA GLY A 68 -0.79 15.71 -5.27
C GLY A 68 0.24 15.41 -4.18
N LEU A 69 1.26 14.63 -4.49
CA LEU A 69 2.36 14.31 -3.56
C LEU A 69 3.28 15.52 -3.33
N ARG A 70 3.69 16.20 -4.39
CA ARG A 70 4.58 17.38 -4.31
C ARG A 70 3.99 18.52 -3.48
N ARG A 71 2.67 18.69 -3.51
CA ARG A 71 1.96 19.69 -2.70
C ARG A 71 2.28 19.56 -1.20
N TYR A 72 2.54 18.35 -0.73
CA TYR A 72 2.83 18.05 0.67
C TYR A 72 4.33 17.79 0.92
N GLY A 73 5.20 18.12 -0.04
CA GLY A 73 6.65 18.00 0.13
C GLY A 73 7.22 16.58 -0.02
N VAL A 74 6.44 15.64 -0.58
CA VAL A 74 6.95 14.29 -0.86
C VAL A 74 7.87 14.33 -2.09
N ASN A 75 9.05 13.71 -1.98
CA ASN A 75 9.97 13.51 -3.09
C ASN A 75 9.40 12.51 -4.10
N THR A 76 9.35 12.91 -5.36
CA THR A 76 8.73 12.14 -6.45
C THR A 76 9.72 11.71 -7.53
N GLU A 77 11.03 11.80 -7.25
CA GLU A 77 12.08 11.48 -8.23
C GLU A 77 12.12 9.99 -8.58
N PHE A 78 11.69 9.12 -7.66
CA PHE A 78 11.61 7.68 -7.87
C PHE A 78 10.25 7.20 -8.42
N ILE A 79 9.42 8.11 -8.90
CA ILE A 79 8.23 7.75 -9.66
C ILE A 79 8.62 7.54 -11.12
N ALA A 80 8.66 6.29 -11.56
CA ALA A 80 8.88 5.94 -12.95
C ALA A 80 7.72 6.48 -13.81
N ARG A 81 8.03 6.96 -15.03
CA ARG A 81 7.03 7.54 -15.92
C ARG A 81 6.84 6.68 -17.17
N GLY A 82 5.67 6.08 -17.27
CA GLY A 82 5.28 5.18 -18.36
C GLY A 82 3.98 4.45 -18.06
N GLY A 83 3.58 3.54 -18.94
CA GLY A 83 2.28 2.87 -18.86
C GLY A 83 1.13 3.77 -19.33
N ASP A 84 -0.07 3.20 -19.39
CA ASP A 84 -1.20 3.82 -20.09
C ASP A 84 -2.23 4.46 -19.14
N ARG A 85 -2.32 3.99 -17.89
CA ARG A 85 -3.37 4.48 -16.98
C ARG A 85 -2.96 4.58 -15.53
N VAL A 86 -3.60 5.50 -14.81
CA VAL A 86 -3.62 5.57 -13.36
C VAL A 86 -4.76 4.70 -12.85
N GLY A 87 -4.56 3.97 -11.76
CA GLY A 87 -5.65 3.28 -11.09
C GLY A 87 -6.70 4.28 -10.56
N LEU A 88 -7.96 3.94 -10.70
CA LEU A 88 -9.07 4.76 -10.23
C LEU A 88 -9.87 4.02 -9.15
N TYR A 89 -10.51 4.79 -8.29
CA TYR A 89 -11.63 4.33 -7.52
C TYR A 89 -12.68 5.43 -7.36
N TYR A 90 -13.92 5.00 -7.42
CA TYR A 90 -15.08 5.88 -7.23
C TYR A 90 -15.54 5.72 -5.78
N ALA A 91 -15.71 6.84 -5.07
CA ALA A 91 -16.14 6.83 -3.67
C ALA A 91 -17.34 7.74 -3.46
N GLU A 92 -18.47 7.12 -3.16
CA GLU A 92 -19.73 7.80 -2.78
C GLU A 92 -19.78 7.89 -1.25
N THR A 93 -19.89 9.07 -0.72
CA THR A 93 -20.01 9.30 0.72
C THR A 93 -21.37 8.84 1.23
N GLY A 94 -21.38 8.09 2.33
CA GLY A 94 -22.60 7.71 3.02
C GLY A 94 -23.33 8.90 3.63
N ALA A 95 -24.62 8.74 3.84
CA ALA A 95 -25.45 9.75 4.51
C ALA A 95 -26.51 9.07 5.37
N SER A 96 -26.55 9.38 6.66
CA SER A 96 -27.46 8.76 7.63
C SER A 96 -27.37 7.22 7.58
N MET A 97 -28.45 6.53 7.28
CA MET A 97 -28.53 5.06 7.18
C MET A 97 -27.90 4.48 5.91
N ARG A 98 -27.55 5.31 4.94
CA ARG A 98 -26.92 4.86 3.70
C ARG A 98 -25.41 4.71 3.88
N PRO A 99 -24.85 3.49 3.72
CA PRO A 99 -23.41 3.30 3.79
C PRO A 99 -22.68 3.98 2.63
N SER A 100 -21.40 4.26 2.82
CA SER A 100 -20.49 4.64 1.75
C SER A 100 -20.35 3.52 0.73
N LYS A 101 -20.12 3.88 -0.54
CA LYS A 101 -19.92 2.92 -1.63
C LYS A 101 -18.59 3.18 -2.33
N VAL A 102 -17.81 2.12 -2.53
CA VAL A 102 -16.54 2.20 -3.26
C VAL A 102 -16.54 1.19 -4.42
N ILE A 103 -16.22 1.70 -5.62
CA ILE A 103 -16.04 0.92 -6.84
C ILE A 103 -14.60 1.12 -7.30
N TYR A 104 -13.85 0.01 -7.50
CA TYR A 104 -12.48 0.06 -7.98
C TYR A 104 -12.42 -0.16 -9.48
N ASP A 105 -11.58 0.63 -10.14
CA ASP A 105 -11.18 0.48 -11.54
C ASP A 105 -9.64 0.65 -11.62
N ARG A 106 -8.89 -0.36 -11.15
CA ARG A 106 -7.44 -0.28 -10.97
C ARG A 106 -6.65 -1.35 -11.72
N ALA A 107 -7.30 -2.30 -12.37
CA ALA A 107 -6.61 -3.33 -13.15
C ALA A 107 -5.75 -2.68 -14.24
N HIS A 108 -4.58 -3.26 -14.51
CA HIS A 108 -3.65 -2.77 -15.54
C HIS A 108 -3.19 -1.32 -15.34
N SER A 109 -3.16 -0.83 -14.09
CA SER A 109 -2.54 0.47 -13.81
C SER A 109 -1.04 0.44 -14.09
N ALA A 110 -0.43 1.59 -14.32
CA ALA A 110 0.99 1.69 -14.69
C ALA A 110 1.90 0.95 -13.69
N ILE A 111 1.61 1.03 -12.40
CA ILE A 111 2.39 0.30 -11.38
C ILE A 111 2.08 -1.20 -11.39
N ALA A 112 0.85 -1.62 -11.67
CA ALA A 112 0.51 -3.04 -11.78
C ALA A 112 1.20 -3.72 -12.97
N GLU A 113 1.53 -2.97 -14.03
CA GLU A 113 2.24 -3.45 -15.21
C GLU A 113 3.72 -3.04 -15.23
N ALA A 114 4.23 -2.50 -14.10
CA ALA A 114 5.61 -2.06 -14.03
C ALA A 114 6.60 -3.24 -14.15
N ASP A 115 7.73 -2.96 -14.78
CA ASP A 115 8.82 -3.93 -14.95
C ASP A 115 9.93 -3.64 -13.93
N PRO A 116 10.66 -4.66 -13.43
CA PRO A 116 11.83 -4.45 -12.56
C PRO A 116 12.84 -3.44 -13.11
N SER A 117 13.04 -3.39 -14.43
CA SER A 117 13.92 -2.42 -15.09
C SER A 117 13.48 -0.95 -15.01
N ASP A 118 12.24 -0.70 -14.58
CA ASP A 118 11.76 0.67 -14.35
C ASP A 118 12.40 1.31 -13.09
N PHE A 119 13.04 0.50 -12.22
CA PHE A 119 13.53 0.94 -10.91
C PHE A 119 14.97 0.49 -10.65
N ASP A 120 15.79 1.39 -10.17
CA ASP A 120 17.09 1.12 -9.56
C ASP A 120 16.92 1.08 -8.03
N PHE A 121 16.57 -0.09 -7.50
CA PHE A 121 16.29 -0.23 -6.08
C PHE A 121 17.52 0.01 -5.20
N ASP A 122 18.74 -0.28 -5.66
CA ASP A 122 19.94 0.02 -4.90
C ASP A 122 20.14 1.53 -4.76
N LYS A 123 19.94 2.30 -5.82
CA LYS A 123 19.94 3.76 -5.78
C LYS A 123 18.80 4.32 -4.91
N ILE A 124 17.61 3.73 -4.98
CA ILE A 124 16.45 4.14 -4.18
C ILE A 124 16.74 3.95 -2.69
N MET A 125 17.36 2.85 -2.30
CA MET A 125 17.65 2.51 -0.90
C MET A 125 18.94 3.15 -0.37
N GLU A 126 19.79 3.70 -1.23
CA GLU A 126 21.03 4.38 -0.80
C GLU A 126 20.71 5.51 0.18
N GLY A 127 21.27 5.41 1.40
CA GLY A 127 21.05 6.39 2.48
C GLY A 127 19.67 6.39 3.11
N ALA A 128 18.77 5.48 2.71
CA ALA A 128 17.48 5.31 3.37
C ALA A 128 17.66 4.68 4.76
N GLN A 129 16.82 5.11 5.71
CA GLN A 129 16.77 4.56 7.06
C GLN A 129 15.57 3.67 7.27
N TRP A 130 14.50 3.87 6.47
CA TRP A 130 13.26 3.12 6.57
C TRP A 130 12.64 2.90 5.19
N PHE A 131 12.14 1.70 4.97
CA PHE A 131 11.33 1.33 3.81
C PHE A 131 9.97 0.80 4.26
N HIS A 132 8.89 1.35 3.70
CA HIS A 132 7.51 0.93 4.02
C HIS A 132 6.74 0.52 2.77
N TRP A 133 6.01 -0.58 2.90
CA TRP A 133 5.08 -1.09 1.89
C TRP A 133 3.86 -1.72 2.54
N SER A 134 2.83 -2.05 1.78
CA SER A 134 1.67 -2.79 2.30
C SER A 134 1.35 -4.01 1.46
N GLY A 135 0.59 -4.96 2.00
CA GLY A 135 0.10 -6.13 1.30
C GLY A 135 -0.79 -5.81 0.09
N ILE A 136 -1.23 -4.56 -0.07
CA ILE A 136 -1.93 -4.12 -1.29
C ILE A 136 -0.99 -4.16 -2.49
N THR A 137 0.25 -3.70 -2.34
CA THR A 137 1.19 -3.59 -3.48
C THR A 137 1.43 -4.94 -4.14
N PRO A 138 1.84 -6.02 -3.45
CA PRO A 138 1.99 -7.32 -4.10
C PRO A 138 0.67 -7.97 -4.53
N ALA A 139 -0.47 -7.49 -4.02
CA ALA A 139 -1.80 -8.01 -4.39
C ALA A 139 -2.32 -7.49 -5.73
N ILE A 140 -1.80 -6.38 -6.26
CA ILE A 140 -2.33 -5.78 -7.50
C ILE A 140 -1.92 -6.54 -8.76
N SER A 141 -0.76 -7.23 -8.75
CA SER A 141 -0.31 -8.10 -9.83
C SER A 141 0.89 -8.95 -9.42
N ASP A 142 1.21 -10.01 -10.17
CA ASP A 142 2.42 -10.82 -9.95
C ASP A 142 3.71 -9.99 -10.19
N LYS A 143 3.69 -9.05 -11.15
CA LYS A 143 4.80 -8.11 -11.37
C LYS A 143 5.04 -7.21 -10.17
N ALA A 144 3.97 -6.66 -9.59
CA ALA A 144 4.09 -5.83 -8.39
C ALA A 144 4.55 -6.63 -7.16
N ALA A 145 4.21 -7.91 -7.06
CA ALA A 145 4.76 -8.81 -6.04
C ALA A 145 6.28 -9.00 -6.22
N GLU A 146 6.75 -9.19 -7.46
CA GLU A 146 8.18 -9.27 -7.77
C GLU A 146 8.90 -7.96 -7.44
N LEU A 147 8.33 -6.81 -7.83
CA LEU A 147 8.89 -5.49 -7.49
C LEU A 147 9.01 -5.29 -5.98
N THR A 148 8.00 -5.68 -5.22
CA THR A 148 8.02 -5.59 -3.76
C THR A 148 9.15 -6.44 -3.17
N LYS A 149 9.35 -7.66 -3.68
CA LYS A 149 10.44 -8.54 -3.28
C LYS A 149 11.80 -7.90 -3.56
N LEU A 150 12.03 -7.42 -4.77
CA LEU A 150 13.30 -6.78 -5.16
C LEU A 150 13.59 -5.53 -4.33
N ALA A 151 12.58 -4.73 -4.00
CA ALA A 151 12.71 -3.59 -3.10
C ALA A 151 13.11 -4.02 -1.68
N CYS A 152 12.48 -5.07 -1.14
CA CYS A 152 12.84 -5.63 0.17
C CYS A 152 14.27 -6.18 0.18
N GLU A 153 14.69 -6.89 -0.85
CA GLU A 153 16.07 -7.40 -0.99
C GLU A 153 17.08 -6.25 -1.02
N ALA A 154 16.80 -5.19 -1.76
CA ALA A 154 17.66 -4.01 -1.78
C ALA A 154 17.70 -3.31 -0.42
N ALA A 155 16.56 -3.16 0.25
CA ALA A 155 16.51 -2.60 1.59
C ALA A 155 17.41 -3.37 2.58
N LYS A 156 17.35 -4.71 2.56
CA LYS A 156 18.23 -5.53 3.40
C LYS A 156 19.72 -5.41 3.03
N ARG A 157 20.08 -5.35 1.73
CA ARG A 157 21.48 -5.11 1.32
C ARG A 157 22.02 -3.78 1.85
N HIS A 158 21.16 -2.76 1.95
CA HIS A 158 21.54 -1.42 2.43
C HIS A 158 21.34 -1.23 3.94
N GLY A 159 20.92 -2.28 4.69
CA GLY A 159 20.70 -2.20 6.14
C GLY A 159 19.52 -1.28 6.53
N VAL A 160 18.55 -1.14 5.63
CA VAL A 160 17.34 -0.31 5.83
C VAL A 160 16.31 -1.10 6.63
N THR A 161 15.73 -0.47 7.65
CA THR A 161 14.59 -1.04 8.39
C THR A 161 13.36 -1.16 7.49
N VAL A 162 12.75 -2.33 7.43
CA VAL A 162 11.60 -2.62 6.59
C VAL A 162 10.33 -2.77 7.42
N SER A 163 9.29 -2.02 7.08
CA SER A 163 7.95 -2.19 7.66
C SER A 163 6.90 -2.55 6.64
N VAL A 164 5.94 -3.37 7.06
CA VAL A 164 4.77 -3.75 6.27
C VAL A 164 3.48 -3.50 7.03
N ASP A 165 2.45 -3.01 6.34
CA ASP A 165 1.04 -3.11 6.74
C ASP A 165 0.43 -4.28 5.96
N LEU A 166 0.01 -5.36 6.64
CA LEU A 166 -0.52 -6.58 6.01
C LEU A 166 -1.73 -6.30 5.12
N ASN A 167 -2.61 -5.44 5.57
CA ASN A 167 -3.67 -4.78 4.80
C ASN A 167 -4.39 -5.68 3.79
N PHE A 168 -4.92 -6.82 4.24
CA PHE A 168 -5.58 -7.79 3.38
C PHE A 168 -6.74 -7.17 2.60
N ARG A 169 -6.84 -7.50 1.33
CA ARG A 169 -7.92 -7.03 0.45
C ARG A 169 -8.55 -8.17 -0.34
N LYS A 170 -9.64 -8.73 0.18
CA LYS A 170 -10.39 -9.85 -0.43
C LYS A 170 -10.83 -9.62 -1.89
N LYS A 171 -10.87 -8.36 -2.35
CA LYS A 171 -11.18 -8.03 -3.75
C LYS A 171 -9.97 -8.15 -4.68
N LEU A 172 -8.76 -8.28 -4.18
CA LEU A 172 -7.53 -8.38 -4.98
C LEU A 172 -7.04 -9.82 -5.10
N TRP A 173 -7.12 -10.59 -4.01
CA TRP A 173 -6.64 -11.97 -3.98
C TRP A 173 -7.37 -12.82 -2.95
N THR A 174 -7.19 -14.15 -3.05
CA THR A 174 -7.63 -15.09 -2.03
C THR A 174 -6.63 -15.20 -0.90
N SER A 175 -7.04 -15.76 0.25
CA SER A 175 -6.13 -15.98 1.38
C SER A 175 -4.96 -16.91 1.00
N GLU A 176 -5.22 -17.97 0.23
CA GLU A 176 -4.20 -18.91 -0.22
C GLU A 176 -3.14 -18.20 -1.06
N LYS A 177 -3.54 -17.34 -2.00
CA LYS A 177 -2.61 -16.53 -2.80
C LYS A 177 -1.86 -15.54 -1.91
N ALA A 178 -2.56 -14.86 -1.00
CA ALA A 178 -1.94 -13.92 -0.06
C ALA A 178 -0.85 -14.61 0.77
N ILE A 179 -1.15 -15.76 1.39
CA ILE A 179 -0.20 -16.53 2.18
C ILE A 179 1.01 -16.93 1.33
N SER A 180 0.80 -17.42 0.10
CA SER A 180 1.88 -17.87 -0.77
C SER A 180 2.85 -16.75 -1.17
N VAL A 181 2.38 -15.50 -1.22
CA VAL A 181 3.19 -14.32 -1.59
C VAL A 181 3.75 -13.62 -0.36
N MET A 182 2.93 -13.41 0.68
CA MET A 182 3.33 -12.60 1.83
C MET A 182 4.33 -13.33 2.74
N ARG A 183 4.13 -14.62 3.03
CA ARG A 183 5.06 -15.35 3.92
C ARG A 183 6.53 -15.30 3.48
N PRO A 184 6.87 -15.51 2.18
CA PRO A 184 8.25 -15.35 1.73
C PRO A 184 8.79 -13.92 1.86
N LEU A 185 7.91 -12.89 1.83
CA LEU A 185 8.32 -11.50 1.99
C LEU A 185 8.60 -11.13 3.45
N MET A 186 7.98 -11.82 4.41
CA MET A 186 8.15 -11.54 5.83
C MET A 186 9.59 -11.71 6.32
N GLN A 187 10.42 -12.55 5.68
CA GLN A 187 11.84 -12.69 6.02
C GLN A 187 12.65 -11.39 5.90
N TYR A 188 12.11 -10.39 5.19
CA TYR A 188 12.72 -9.07 5.01
C TYR A 188 12.16 -8.01 5.96
N VAL A 189 11.14 -8.34 6.74
CA VAL A 189 10.37 -7.37 7.53
C VAL A 189 10.90 -7.29 8.96
N ASP A 190 11.15 -6.07 9.43
CA ASP A 190 11.54 -5.80 10.82
C ASP A 190 10.34 -5.32 11.67
N VAL A 191 9.33 -4.69 11.02
CA VAL A 191 8.13 -4.19 11.70
C VAL A 191 6.88 -4.58 10.92
N CYS A 192 6.01 -5.36 11.52
CA CYS A 192 4.74 -5.78 10.94
C CYS A 192 3.56 -5.06 11.61
N ILE A 193 2.68 -4.48 10.81
CA ILE A 193 1.45 -3.82 11.22
C ILE A 193 0.28 -4.59 10.61
N GLY A 194 -0.74 -4.86 11.39
CA GLY A 194 -1.94 -5.57 10.95
C GLY A 194 -2.84 -5.91 12.13
N ASN A 195 -4.04 -6.36 11.83
CA ASN A 195 -4.95 -6.93 12.81
C ASN A 195 -4.92 -8.47 12.74
N GLU A 196 -5.72 -9.14 13.58
CA GLU A 196 -5.82 -10.59 13.64
C GLU A 196 -6.34 -11.22 12.34
N GLU A 197 -7.30 -10.56 11.67
CA GLU A 197 -7.82 -11.00 10.39
C GLU A 197 -6.74 -10.93 9.31
N ASP A 198 -5.95 -9.85 9.29
CA ASP A 198 -4.82 -9.71 8.38
C ASP A 198 -3.76 -10.79 8.65
N ALA A 199 -3.40 -11.06 9.91
CA ALA A 199 -2.44 -12.11 10.27
C ALA A 199 -2.92 -13.49 9.83
N GLN A 200 -4.21 -13.78 9.99
CA GLN A 200 -4.80 -15.04 9.52
C GLN A 200 -4.83 -15.14 7.99
N LEU A 201 -5.33 -14.12 7.31
CA LEU A 201 -5.59 -14.17 5.87
C LEU A 201 -4.33 -13.94 5.02
N CYS A 202 -3.36 -13.16 5.51
CA CYS A 202 -2.09 -12.94 4.81
C CYS A 202 -1.00 -13.93 5.17
N LEU A 203 -0.99 -14.44 6.41
CA LEU A 203 0.13 -15.24 6.92
C LEU A 203 -0.27 -16.63 7.44
N GLY A 204 -1.57 -16.89 7.60
CA GLY A 204 -2.08 -18.19 8.06
C GLY A 204 -2.00 -18.42 9.56
N PHE A 205 -1.70 -17.38 10.37
CA PHE A 205 -1.73 -17.49 11.83
C PHE A 205 -3.17 -17.39 12.32
N LYS A 206 -3.65 -18.47 12.95
CA LYS A 206 -4.99 -18.48 13.53
C LYS A 206 -4.92 -18.00 14.97
N PRO A 207 -5.81 -17.09 15.40
CA PRO A 207 -5.93 -16.74 16.80
C PRO A 207 -6.37 -17.97 17.62
N ASP A 208 -5.77 -18.15 18.78
CA ASP A 208 -6.17 -19.22 19.75
C ASP A 208 -7.50 -18.94 20.44
N ALA A 209 -8.10 -17.75 20.23
CA ALA A 209 -9.34 -17.31 20.86
C ALA A 209 -10.47 -17.18 19.81
N ASP A 210 -11.72 -17.36 20.27
CA ASP A 210 -12.96 -17.14 19.50
C ASP A 210 -13.19 -15.65 19.22
N VAL A 211 -12.45 -15.12 18.22
CA VAL A 211 -12.50 -13.71 17.80
C VAL A 211 -13.86 -13.37 17.15
N GLU A 212 -14.56 -14.36 16.60
CA GLU A 212 -15.91 -14.19 16.06
C GLU A 212 -16.93 -13.78 17.14
N GLY A 213 -16.65 -14.07 18.43
CA GLY A 213 -17.47 -13.68 19.56
C GLY A 213 -17.27 -12.26 20.09
N GLY A 214 -16.42 -11.43 19.42
CA GLY A 214 -16.18 -10.03 19.83
C GLY A 214 -15.38 -9.86 21.13
N LYS A 215 -14.76 -10.91 21.63
CA LYS A 215 -13.81 -10.84 22.74
C LYS A 215 -12.40 -10.66 22.20
N THR A 216 -12.06 -9.41 21.91
CA THR A 216 -10.67 -9.01 21.69
C THR A 216 -9.94 -9.09 23.04
N ASP A 217 -9.34 -10.23 23.33
CA ASP A 217 -8.49 -10.40 24.52
C ASP A 217 -7.05 -10.13 24.10
N ALA A 218 -6.37 -9.25 24.82
CA ALA A 218 -4.95 -8.94 24.61
C ALA A 218 -4.06 -10.21 24.64
N GLU A 219 -4.45 -11.22 25.40
CA GLU A 219 -3.74 -12.51 25.48
C GLU A 219 -3.80 -13.30 24.16
N GLY A 220 -4.95 -13.27 23.42
CA GLY A 220 -5.08 -13.91 22.12
C GLY A 220 -4.17 -13.32 21.05
N TYR A 221 -3.94 -12.00 21.09
CA TYR A 221 -2.97 -11.33 20.22
C TYR A 221 -1.52 -11.71 20.54
N TYR A 222 -1.21 -11.91 21.82
CA TYR A 222 0.14 -12.24 22.25
C TYR A 222 0.63 -13.56 21.64
N GLY A 223 -0.27 -14.56 21.53
CA GLY A 223 0.00 -15.84 20.88
C GLY A 223 0.38 -15.68 19.41
N ILE A 224 -0.38 -14.86 18.67
CA ILE A 224 -0.11 -14.56 17.24
C ILE A 224 1.25 -13.86 17.09
N PHE A 225 1.50 -12.79 17.84
CA PHE A 225 2.75 -12.04 17.76
C PHE A 225 3.96 -12.91 18.08
N LYS A 226 3.85 -13.73 19.12
CA LYS A 226 4.91 -14.66 19.50
C LYS A 226 5.22 -15.65 18.38
N SER A 227 4.18 -16.26 17.79
CA SER A 227 4.33 -17.19 16.66
C SER A 227 4.95 -16.52 15.43
N MET A 228 4.57 -15.29 15.13
CA MET A 228 5.16 -14.51 14.04
C MET A 228 6.63 -14.18 14.29
N MET A 229 6.98 -13.77 15.52
CA MET A 229 8.37 -13.50 15.91
C MET A 229 9.24 -14.76 15.92
N GLU A 230 8.70 -15.91 16.34
CA GLU A 230 9.42 -17.19 16.33
C GLU A 230 9.69 -17.68 14.89
N GLU A 231 8.81 -17.37 13.95
CA GLU A 231 8.95 -17.84 12.56
C GLU A 231 9.77 -16.89 11.67
N PHE A 232 9.59 -15.58 11.86
CA PHE A 232 10.19 -14.59 10.94
C PHE A 232 11.34 -13.78 11.54
N GLY A 233 11.57 -13.87 12.87
CA GLY A 233 12.61 -13.13 13.59
C GLY A 233 12.10 -11.80 14.09
#